data_1daba24f86a49f1059300bc8f8e19341
#
_entry.id   1daba24f86a49f1059300bc8f8e19341
#
_cell.length_a   1.000
_cell.length_b   1.000
_cell.length_c   1.000
_cell.angle_alpha   90.00
_cell.angle_beta   90.00
_cell.angle_gamma   90.00
#
_symmetry.space_group_name_H-M   'P 1'
#
loop_
_entity.id
_entity.type
_entity.pdbx_description
1 polymer ?
#
loop_
_entity_poly.entity_id
_entity_poly.type
_entity_poly.pdbx_seq_one_letter_code
_entity_poly.pdbx_strand_id
1 'polypeptide(L)'
;MPITDLANEQALLQQVAEGDANAYTVIFHHYSKHVYDVAMVYLKDGHLATETVQDIFLRIWVKRAHVTEVRNFRDYLFILTRNHIYDGFRKQLVKMKVYDIHQQQQPTVQEDTDHLLLRKEYDHIINNAIASLPPERRKVYQARLAGFSNEEISHQLNISIHTVKKQMSLALQSLRSYVQTHVPNDVLPIFLLVLTFHK
;
A
#
# COMPACT_ATOMS: atom_id res chain seq x y z
N MET A 1 -15.39 -1.27 -14.07
CA MET A 1 -16.48 -0.28 -14.02
C MET A 1 -16.13 0.75 -12.97
N PRO A 2 -16.36 2.05 -13.20
CA PRO A 2 -16.21 3.04 -12.15
C PRO A 2 -17.22 2.73 -11.04
N ILE A 3 -16.76 2.67 -9.79
CA ILE A 3 -17.64 2.56 -8.62
C ILE A 3 -18.35 3.90 -8.50
N THR A 4 -19.68 3.86 -8.46
CA THR A 4 -20.50 5.05 -8.17
C THR A 4 -20.29 5.40 -6.70
N ASP A 5 -20.14 6.67 -6.38
CA ASP A 5 -20.01 7.09 -4.99
C ASP A 5 -21.27 6.69 -4.21
N LEU A 6 -21.09 6.17 -3.00
CA LEU A 6 -22.18 5.73 -2.15
C LEU A 6 -22.93 6.96 -1.63
N ALA A 7 -24.21 7.04 -1.94
CA ALA A 7 -25.04 8.11 -1.37
C ALA A 7 -24.97 8.04 0.18
N ASN A 8 -24.71 9.18 0.83
CA ASN A 8 -24.55 9.28 2.29
C ASN A 8 -23.34 8.54 2.88
N GLU A 9 -22.26 8.33 2.10
CA GLU A 9 -21.04 7.63 2.56
C GLU A 9 -20.56 8.17 3.90
N GLN A 10 -20.43 9.48 4.08
CA GLN A 10 -19.94 10.08 5.30
C GLN A 10 -20.83 9.77 6.53
N ALA A 11 -22.14 9.74 6.34
CA ALA A 11 -23.07 9.37 7.41
C ALA A 11 -22.94 7.89 7.80
N LEU A 12 -22.75 7.00 6.80
CA LEU A 12 -22.50 5.58 7.06
C LEU A 12 -21.16 5.37 7.76
N LEU A 13 -20.11 6.08 7.38
CA LEU A 13 -18.81 6.00 8.06
C LEU A 13 -18.88 6.48 9.51
N GLN A 14 -19.70 7.50 9.80
CA GLN A 14 -19.97 7.94 11.17
C GLN A 14 -20.64 6.82 11.98
N GLN A 15 -21.68 6.19 11.44
CA GLN A 15 -22.36 5.06 12.09
C GLN A 15 -21.42 3.87 12.30
N VAL A 16 -20.56 3.57 11.32
CA VAL A 16 -19.51 2.54 11.46
C VAL A 16 -18.57 2.87 12.61
N ALA A 17 -18.13 4.12 12.74
CA ALA A 17 -17.26 4.55 13.84
C ALA A 17 -17.93 4.35 15.22
N GLU A 18 -19.25 4.54 15.30
CA GLU A 18 -20.08 4.29 16.48
C GLU A 18 -20.34 2.80 16.75
N GLY A 19 -19.98 1.91 15.79
CA GLY A 19 -20.08 0.47 15.92
C GLY A 19 -21.35 -0.14 15.32
N ASP A 20 -22.06 0.57 14.45
CA ASP A 20 -23.24 0.03 13.75
C ASP A 20 -22.81 -1.02 12.73
N ALA A 21 -23.20 -2.29 12.97
CA ALA A 21 -22.91 -3.42 12.11
C ALA A 21 -23.70 -3.37 10.80
N ASN A 22 -24.88 -2.74 10.75
CA ASN A 22 -25.66 -2.61 9.53
C ASN A 22 -25.03 -1.61 8.58
N ALA A 23 -24.62 -0.45 9.08
CA ALA A 23 -23.85 0.53 8.31
C ALA A 23 -22.55 -0.08 7.79
N TYR A 24 -21.83 -0.85 8.62
CA TYR A 24 -20.64 -1.57 8.20
C TYR A 24 -20.93 -2.57 7.07
N THR A 25 -22.03 -3.32 7.15
CA THR A 25 -22.46 -4.28 6.13
C THR A 25 -22.72 -3.58 4.79
N VAL A 26 -23.34 -2.41 4.79
CA VAL A 26 -23.55 -1.59 3.60
C VAL A 26 -22.22 -1.18 2.97
N ILE A 27 -21.29 -0.66 3.76
CA ILE A 27 -19.93 -0.28 3.33
C ILE A 27 -19.20 -1.50 2.77
N PHE A 28 -19.25 -2.65 3.45
CA PHE A 28 -18.64 -3.89 3.01
C PHE A 28 -19.16 -4.32 1.63
N HIS A 29 -20.47 -4.42 1.45
CA HIS A 29 -21.06 -4.85 0.17
C HIS A 29 -20.74 -3.91 -0.97
N HIS A 30 -20.68 -2.62 -0.70
CA HIS A 30 -20.38 -1.63 -1.74
C HIS A 30 -18.91 -1.69 -2.19
N TYR A 31 -17.98 -1.85 -1.26
CA TYR A 31 -16.55 -1.71 -1.52
C TYR A 31 -15.76 -3.02 -1.60
N SER A 32 -16.32 -4.17 -1.17
CA SER A 32 -15.61 -5.45 -1.17
C SER A 32 -15.11 -5.85 -2.56
N LYS A 33 -15.93 -5.64 -3.60
CA LYS A 33 -15.52 -5.89 -4.98
C LYS A 33 -14.34 -5.00 -5.41
N HIS A 34 -14.29 -3.74 -4.98
CA HIS A 34 -13.19 -2.85 -5.29
C HIS A 34 -11.88 -3.34 -4.67
N VAL A 35 -11.92 -3.71 -3.39
CA VAL A 35 -10.76 -4.28 -2.70
C VAL A 35 -10.31 -5.56 -3.37
N TYR A 36 -11.24 -6.44 -3.76
CA TYR A 36 -10.96 -7.66 -4.49
C TYR A 36 -10.29 -7.38 -5.84
N ASP A 37 -10.86 -6.47 -6.65
CA ASP A 37 -10.33 -6.11 -7.97
C ASP A 37 -8.91 -5.53 -7.85
N VAL A 38 -8.66 -4.67 -6.84
CA VAL A 38 -7.32 -4.17 -6.54
C VAL A 38 -6.40 -5.32 -6.15
N ALA A 39 -6.80 -6.20 -5.25
CA ALA A 39 -6.00 -7.34 -4.82
C ALA A 39 -5.66 -8.27 -6.00
N MET A 40 -6.61 -8.55 -6.89
CA MET A 40 -6.40 -9.37 -8.09
C MET A 40 -5.34 -8.80 -9.04
N VAL A 41 -5.24 -7.47 -9.15
CA VAL A 41 -4.20 -6.81 -9.97
C VAL A 41 -2.80 -7.17 -9.46
N TYR A 42 -2.63 -7.23 -8.13
CA TYR A 42 -1.34 -7.48 -7.49
C TYR A 42 -1.02 -8.95 -7.29
N LEU A 43 -2.00 -9.73 -6.84
CA LEU A 43 -1.81 -11.11 -6.40
C LEU A 43 -2.02 -12.11 -7.53
N LYS A 44 -2.88 -11.80 -8.51
CA LYS A 44 -3.31 -12.68 -9.61
C LYS A 44 -3.83 -14.04 -9.12
N ASP A 45 -4.29 -14.09 -7.89
CA ASP A 45 -4.82 -15.27 -7.21
C ASP A 45 -6.12 -14.92 -6.49
N GLY A 46 -7.22 -15.62 -6.85
CA GLY A 46 -8.55 -15.32 -6.32
C GLY A 46 -8.72 -15.67 -4.85
N HIS A 47 -8.00 -16.70 -4.36
CA HIS A 47 -8.03 -17.07 -2.95
C HIS A 47 -7.36 -16.00 -2.09
N LEU A 48 -6.13 -15.62 -2.44
CA LEU A 48 -5.40 -14.55 -1.76
C LEU A 48 -6.11 -13.19 -1.86
N ALA A 49 -6.78 -12.91 -2.98
CA ALA A 49 -7.57 -11.70 -3.12
C ALA A 49 -8.78 -11.70 -2.16
N THR A 50 -9.44 -12.84 -1.97
CA THR A 50 -10.56 -12.99 -1.03
C THR A 50 -10.08 -12.83 0.41
N GLU A 51 -8.97 -13.46 0.79
CA GLU A 51 -8.35 -13.28 2.11
C GLU A 51 -7.99 -11.81 2.36
N THR A 52 -7.42 -11.14 1.34
CA THR A 52 -7.12 -9.70 1.43
C THR A 52 -8.37 -8.87 1.72
N VAL A 53 -9.51 -9.16 1.08
CA VAL A 53 -10.78 -8.47 1.38
C VAL A 53 -11.15 -8.63 2.85
N GLN A 54 -11.10 -9.86 3.37
CA GLN A 54 -11.44 -10.14 4.77
C GLN A 54 -10.53 -9.37 5.74
N ASP A 55 -9.22 -9.40 5.50
CA ASP A 55 -8.22 -8.74 6.34
C ASP A 55 -8.36 -7.21 6.33
N ILE A 56 -8.62 -6.62 5.17
CA ILE A 56 -8.82 -5.18 5.04
C ILE A 56 -10.06 -4.73 5.79
N PHE A 57 -11.18 -5.43 5.61
CA PHE A 57 -12.43 -5.05 6.29
C PHE A 57 -12.38 -5.34 7.79
N LEU A 58 -11.72 -6.42 8.23
CA LEU A 58 -11.45 -6.65 9.65
C LEU A 58 -10.63 -5.50 10.26
N ARG A 59 -9.58 -5.05 9.56
CA ARG A 59 -8.76 -3.92 10.01
C ARG A 59 -9.57 -2.61 10.11
N ILE A 60 -10.49 -2.37 9.16
CA ILE A 60 -11.40 -1.22 9.21
C ILE A 60 -12.30 -1.32 10.43
N TRP A 61 -12.89 -2.48 10.70
CA TRP A 61 -13.75 -2.68 11.87
C TRP A 61 -13.02 -2.48 13.20
N VAL A 62 -11.81 -3.02 13.31
CA VAL A 62 -10.98 -2.85 14.51
C VAL A 62 -10.59 -1.39 14.73
N LYS A 63 -10.29 -0.65 13.65
CA LYS A 63 -9.89 0.76 13.70
C LYS A 63 -11.01 1.73 13.35
N ARG A 64 -12.27 1.32 13.48
CA ARG A 64 -13.44 2.05 13.00
C ARG A 64 -13.57 3.48 13.51
N ALA A 65 -13.06 3.78 14.69
CA ALA A 65 -13.08 5.14 15.25
C ALA A 65 -12.37 6.18 14.35
N HIS A 66 -11.42 5.76 13.53
CA HIS A 66 -10.65 6.65 12.65
C HIS A 66 -11.21 6.79 11.23
N VAL A 67 -12.27 6.04 10.88
CA VAL A 67 -12.78 6.09 9.50
C VAL A 67 -13.48 7.42 9.17
N THR A 68 -13.90 8.16 10.17
CA THR A 68 -14.53 9.49 10.01
C THR A 68 -13.55 10.58 9.60
N GLU A 69 -12.25 10.37 9.84
CA GLU A 69 -11.19 11.30 9.44
C GLU A 69 -10.83 11.16 7.95
N VAL A 70 -11.36 10.10 7.30
CA VAL A 70 -11.06 9.79 5.91
C VAL A 70 -11.93 10.63 4.98
N ARG A 71 -11.30 11.49 4.15
CA ARG A 71 -12.01 12.36 3.20
C ARG A 71 -12.52 11.59 1.97
N ASN A 72 -11.75 10.64 1.49
CA ASN A 72 -12.09 9.79 0.34
C ASN A 72 -11.87 8.33 0.74
N PHE A 73 -12.96 7.65 1.05
CA PHE A 73 -12.89 6.29 1.59
C PHE A 73 -12.42 5.27 0.53
N ARG A 74 -12.76 5.48 -0.73
CA ARG A 74 -12.29 4.65 -1.85
C ARG A 74 -10.77 4.70 -2.02
N ASP A 75 -10.19 5.91 -2.02
CA ASP A 75 -8.74 6.09 -2.13
C ASP A 75 -8.02 5.52 -0.89
N TYR A 76 -8.62 5.71 0.29
CA TYR A 76 -8.14 5.08 1.52
C TYR A 76 -8.11 3.56 1.43
N LEU A 77 -9.18 2.92 0.95
CA LEU A 77 -9.24 1.47 0.74
C LEU A 77 -8.18 1.00 -0.24
N PHE A 78 -7.99 1.71 -1.35
CA PHE A 78 -6.95 1.39 -2.32
C PHE A 78 -5.55 1.37 -1.66
N ILE A 79 -5.23 2.41 -0.89
CA ILE A 79 -3.94 2.54 -0.20
C ILE A 79 -3.79 1.46 0.86
N LEU A 80 -4.83 1.22 1.66
CA LEU A 80 -4.83 0.22 2.72
C LEU A 80 -4.63 -1.19 2.14
N THR A 81 -5.34 -1.53 1.05
CA THR A 81 -5.23 -2.82 0.34
C THR A 81 -3.84 -3.01 -0.22
N ARG A 82 -3.33 -2.01 -0.93
CA ARG A 82 -1.99 -2.03 -1.49
C ARG A 82 -0.93 -2.25 -0.40
N ASN A 83 -0.98 -1.47 0.68
CA ASN A 83 0.00 -1.58 1.76
C ASN A 83 -0.06 -2.95 2.45
N HIS A 84 -1.26 -3.50 2.65
CA HIS A 84 -1.44 -4.85 3.20
C HIS A 84 -0.76 -5.91 2.32
N ILE A 85 -0.97 -5.86 1.01
CA ILE A 85 -0.36 -6.79 0.05
C ILE A 85 1.17 -6.66 0.07
N TYR A 86 1.70 -5.44 0.15
CA TYR A 86 3.14 -5.22 0.26
C TYR A 86 3.75 -5.78 1.53
N ASP A 87 3.08 -5.59 2.66
CA ASP A 87 3.51 -6.19 3.93
C ASP A 87 3.53 -7.73 3.82
N GLY A 88 2.58 -8.32 3.09
CA GLY A 88 2.54 -9.74 2.77
C GLY A 88 3.75 -10.19 1.94
N PHE A 89 4.00 -9.55 0.81
CA PHE A 89 5.16 -9.84 -0.04
C PHE A 89 6.49 -9.66 0.68
N ARG A 90 6.61 -8.60 1.48
CA ARG A 90 7.79 -8.34 2.28
C ARG A 90 8.06 -9.45 3.31
N LYS A 91 7.02 -9.93 4.00
CA LYS A 91 7.13 -11.09 4.91
C LYS A 91 7.54 -12.36 4.17
N GLN A 92 7.00 -12.57 2.97
CA GLN A 92 7.32 -13.75 2.16
C GLN A 92 8.76 -13.75 1.66
N LEU A 93 9.27 -12.58 1.25
CA LEU A 93 10.68 -12.40 0.86
C LEU A 93 11.64 -12.71 2.00
N VAL A 94 11.32 -12.20 3.18
CA VAL A 94 12.11 -12.48 4.39
C VAL A 94 12.14 -13.98 4.66
N LYS A 95 10.99 -14.68 4.56
CA LYS A 95 10.91 -16.14 4.73
C LYS A 95 11.74 -16.90 3.69
N MET A 96 11.69 -16.50 2.42
CA MET A 96 12.47 -17.16 1.35
C MET A 96 13.98 -17.03 1.59
N LYS A 97 14.49 -15.85 1.94
CA LYS A 97 15.92 -15.66 2.23
C LYS A 97 16.40 -16.43 3.46
N VAL A 98 15.58 -16.52 4.49
CA VAL A 98 15.89 -17.34 5.68
C VAL A 98 15.95 -18.82 5.30
N TYR A 99 15.07 -19.28 4.42
CA TYR A 99 15.08 -20.67 3.92
C TYR A 99 16.36 -20.99 3.12
N ASP A 100 16.82 -20.08 2.25
CA ASP A 100 18.07 -20.24 1.49
C ASP A 100 19.31 -20.25 2.39
N ILE A 101 19.32 -19.44 3.46
CA ILE A 101 20.41 -19.43 4.45
C ILE A 101 20.39 -20.73 5.27
N HIS A 102 19.21 -21.27 5.61
CA HIS A 102 19.11 -22.52 6.37
C HIS A 102 19.43 -23.78 5.57
N GLN A 103 19.29 -23.78 4.25
CA GLN A 103 19.81 -24.91 3.44
C GLN A 103 21.33 -25.00 3.43
N GLN A 104 22.05 -23.95 3.81
CA GLN A 104 23.52 -23.92 3.88
C GLN A 104 24.10 -24.12 5.30
N GLN A 105 23.29 -24.06 6.36
CA GLN A 105 23.74 -24.26 7.74
C GLN A 105 22.68 -24.92 8.60
N GLN A 106 23.10 -25.82 9.51
CA GLN A 106 22.24 -26.55 10.46
C GLN A 106 21.36 -25.61 11.33
N PRO A 107 20.14 -26.04 11.73
CA PRO A 107 19.15 -25.17 12.35
C PRO A 107 19.53 -24.84 13.79
N THR A 108 19.88 -23.58 14.04
CA THR A 108 19.88 -23.00 15.39
C THR A 108 18.74 -21.99 15.47
N VAL A 109 17.93 -22.14 16.51
CA VAL A 109 16.73 -21.35 16.83
C VAL A 109 17.12 -19.87 17.02
N GLN A 110 16.96 -19.04 15.96
CA GLN A 110 17.13 -17.59 16.02
C GLN A 110 16.23 -16.87 15.00
N GLU A 111 14.99 -17.37 14.82
CA GLU A 111 14.06 -16.93 13.77
C GLU A 111 13.62 -15.45 13.84
N ASP A 112 13.57 -14.85 15.02
CA ASP A 112 13.01 -13.49 15.18
C ASP A 112 14.00 -12.37 14.83
N THR A 113 15.28 -12.57 15.06
CA THR A 113 16.30 -11.50 14.91
C THR A 113 16.68 -11.27 13.44
N ASP A 114 16.81 -12.35 12.65
CA ASP A 114 17.18 -12.26 11.22
C ASP A 114 16.03 -11.67 10.37
N HIS A 115 14.79 -11.96 10.72
CA HIS A 115 13.61 -11.34 10.11
C HIS A 115 13.55 -9.83 10.35
N LEU A 116 13.95 -9.37 11.52
CA LEU A 116 14.01 -7.95 11.88
C LEU A 116 15.13 -7.21 11.17
N LEU A 117 16.28 -7.85 10.97
CA LEU A 117 17.43 -7.28 10.26
C LEU A 117 17.14 -7.10 8.77
N LEU A 118 16.65 -8.14 8.10
CA LEU A 118 16.28 -8.07 6.67
C LEU A 118 15.15 -7.05 6.41
N ARG A 119 14.19 -6.96 7.32
CA ARG A 119 13.15 -5.93 7.25
C ARG A 119 13.74 -4.52 7.33
N LYS A 120 14.70 -4.28 8.22
CA LYS A 120 15.40 -3.00 8.35
C LYS A 120 16.22 -2.66 7.11
N GLU A 121 16.88 -3.64 6.49
CA GLU A 121 17.62 -3.42 5.23
C GLU A 121 16.70 -2.98 4.08
N TYR A 122 15.55 -3.63 3.89
CA TYR A 122 14.58 -3.23 2.86
C TYR A 122 13.96 -1.87 3.15
N ASP A 123 13.63 -1.58 4.43
CA ASP A 123 13.17 -0.25 4.84
C ASP A 123 14.23 0.81 4.56
N HIS A 124 15.49 0.49 4.80
CA HIS A 124 16.60 1.38 4.52
C HIS A 124 16.75 1.67 3.02
N ILE A 125 16.67 0.65 2.16
CA ILE A 125 16.73 0.81 0.70
C ILE A 125 15.58 1.69 0.21
N ILE A 126 14.35 1.44 0.66
CA ILE A 126 13.17 2.23 0.27
C ILE A 126 13.31 3.68 0.75
N ASN A 127 13.70 3.88 2.00
CA ASN A 127 13.89 5.21 2.57
C ASN A 127 15.00 5.98 1.86
N ASN A 128 16.10 5.33 1.53
CA ASN A 128 17.20 5.94 0.76
C ASN A 128 16.76 6.27 -0.68
N ALA A 129 15.99 5.39 -1.32
CA ALA A 129 15.42 5.68 -2.63
C ALA A 129 14.52 6.92 -2.60
N ILE A 130 13.64 7.03 -1.59
CA ILE A 130 12.79 8.21 -1.41
C ILE A 130 13.63 9.45 -1.09
N ALA A 131 14.65 9.30 -0.24
CA ALA A 131 15.57 10.39 0.12
C ALA A 131 16.39 10.88 -1.08
N SER A 132 16.68 10.03 -2.06
CA SER A 132 17.40 10.41 -3.28
C SER A 132 16.56 11.24 -4.27
N LEU A 133 15.23 11.27 -4.09
CA LEU A 133 14.37 12.09 -4.95
C LEU A 133 14.66 13.59 -4.78
N PRO A 134 14.64 14.37 -5.87
CA PRO A 134 14.62 15.83 -5.78
C PRO A 134 13.51 16.33 -4.86
N PRO A 135 13.71 17.44 -4.10
CA PRO A 135 12.79 17.87 -3.05
C PRO A 135 11.33 17.97 -3.48
N GLU A 136 11.06 18.54 -4.65
CA GLU A 136 9.69 18.74 -5.15
C GLU A 136 9.02 17.41 -5.54
N ARG A 137 9.78 16.47 -6.13
CA ARG A 137 9.27 15.13 -6.42
C ARG A 137 8.98 14.35 -5.13
N ARG A 138 9.87 14.50 -4.15
CA ARG A 138 9.72 13.84 -2.84
C ARG A 138 8.45 14.30 -2.13
N LYS A 139 8.18 15.60 -2.12
CA LYS A 139 6.94 16.17 -1.53
C LYS A 139 5.70 15.56 -2.18
N VAL A 140 5.63 15.55 -3.52
CA VAL A 140 4.51 14.97 -4.26
C VAL A 140 4.36 13.48 -3.96
N TYR A 141 5.47 12.73 -3.96
CA TYR A 141 5.47 11.30 -3.68
C TYR A 141 5.03 10.98 -2.23
N GLN A 142 5.54 11.71 -1.25
CA GLN A 142 5.17 11.55 0.17
C GLN A 142 3.69 11.90 0.41
N ALA A 143 3.19 12.97 -0.19
CA ALA A 143 1.77 13.32 -0.10
C ALA A 143 0.89 12.20 -0.71
N ARG A 144 1.31 11.60 -1.81
CA ARG A 144 0.60 10.44 -2.39
C ARG A 144 0.65 9.23 -1.47
N LEU A 145 1.79 8.94 -0.82
CA LEU A 145 1.89 7.86 0.18
C LEU A 145 0.99 8.10 1.40
N ALA A 146 0.78 9.36 1.76
CA ALA A 146 -0.14 9.75 2.84
C ALA A 146 -1.62 9.66 2.42
N GLY A 147 -1.92 9.36 1.14
CA GLY A 147 -3.27 9.11 0.65
C GLY A 147 -3.94 10.29 -0.04
N PHE A 148 -3.24 11.40 -0.24
CA PHE A 148 -3.83 12.56 -0.90
C PHE A 148 -4.06 12.30 -2.40
N SER A 149 -5.21 12.77 -2.91
CA SER A 149 -5.54 12.78 -4.35
C SER A 149 -4.65 13.77 -5.13
N ASN A 150 -4.65 13.68 -6.46
CA ASN A 150 -3.92 14.65 -7.29
C ASN A 150 -4.41 16.09 -7.09
N GLU A 151 -5.70 16.25 -6.89
CA GLU A 151 -6.38 17.51 -6.64
C GLU A 151 -5.94 18.10 -5.30
N GLU A 152 -5.94 17.29 -4.24
CA GLU A 152 -5.50 17.72 -2.90
C GLU A 152 -4.01 18.07 -2.89
N ILE A 153 -3.15 17.26 -3.53
CA ILE A 153 -1.72 17.55 -3.66
C ILE A 153 -1.50 18.86 -4.45
N SER A 154 -2.28 19.06 -5.53
CA SER A 154 -2.25 20.29 -6.33
C SER A 154 -2.55 21.52 -5.47
N HIS A 155 -3.60 21.46 -4.64
CA HIS A 155 -3.96 22.53 -3.71
C HIS A 155 -2.92 22.71 -2.61
N GLN A 156 -2.48 21.65 -1.97
CA GLN A 156 -1.54 21.70 -0.84
C GLN A 156 -0.17 22.25 -1.25
N LEU A 157 0.32 21.88 -2.44
CA LEU A 157 1.63 22.32 -2.93
C LEU A 157 1.57 23.53 -3.86
N ASN A 158 0.36 24.06 -4.12
CA ASN A 158 0.13 25.20 -5.03
C ASN A 158 0.74 24.99 -6.42
N ILE A 159 0.54 23.80 -7.01
CA ILE A 159 0.99 23.42 -8.35
C ILE A 159 -0.17 22.86 -9.16
N SER A 160 -0.09 22.86 -10.51
CA SER A 160 -1.16 22.29 -11.32
C SER A 160 -1.28 20.76 -11.16
N ILE A 161 -2.48 20.22 -11.35
CA ILE A 161 -2.72 18.74 -11.37
C ILE A 161 -1.81 18.07 -12.42
N HIS A 162 -1.59 18.74 -13.56
CA HIS A 162 -0.65 18.26 -14.59
C HIS A 162 0.77 18.15 -14.04
N THR A 163 1.21 19.16 -13.28
CA THR A 163 2.52 19.14 -12.61
C THR A 163 2.61 18.01 -11.58
N VAL A 164 1.56 17.77 -10.78
CA VAL A 164 1.49 16.64 -9.83
C VAL A 164 1.69 15.32 -10.58
N LYS A 165 0.92 15.07 -11.65
CA LYS A 165 1.04 13.86 -12.47
C LYS A 165 2.44 13.69 -13.06
N LYS A 166 3.04 14.77 -13.58
CA LYS A 166 4.39 14.78 -14.14
C LYS A 166 5.44 14.47 -13.06
N GLN A 167 5.38 15.14 -11.91
CA GLN A 167 6.33 14.92 -10.81
C GLN A 167 6.19 13.48 -10.24
N MET A 168 4.98 12.96 -10.16
CA MET A 168 4.74 11.59 -9.74
C MET A 168 5.36 10.57 -10.72
N SER A 169 5.17 10.75 -12.02
CA SER A 169 5.76 9.90 -13.06
C SER A 169 7.31 9.90 -12.98
N LEU A 170 7.90 11.06 -12.82
CA LEU A 170 9.35 11.20 -12.68
C LEU A 170 9.87 10.64 -11.36
N ALA A 171 9.11 10.77 -10.27
CA ALA A 171 9.44 10.14 -8.99
C ALA A 171 9.52 8.62 -9.13
N LEU A 172 8.49 8.00 -9.71
CA LEU A 172 8.45 6.56 -9.94
C LEU A 172 9.58 6.06 -10.83
N GLN A 173 9.93 6.82 -11.88
CA GLN A 173 11.06 6.49 -12.74
C GLN A 173 12.38 6.53 -11.97
N SER A 174 12.62 7.57 -11.17
CA SER A 174 13.82 7.69 -10.35
C SER A 174 13.93 6.58 -9.31
N LEU A 175 12.82 6.27 -8.61
CA LEU A 175 12.76 5.20 -7.63
C LEU A 175 13.04 3.83 -8.26
N ARG A 176 12.47 3.58 -9.46
CA ARG A 176 12.73 2.35 -10.21
C ARG A 176 14.20 2.20 -10.57
N SER A 177 14.82 3.24 -11.10
CA SER A 177 16.25 3.23 -11.41
C SER A 177 17.11 3.00 -10.18
N TYR A 178 16.78 3.65 -9.06
CA TYR A 178 17.49 3.45 -7.80
C TYR A 178 17.42 2.00 -7.31
N VAL A 179 16.22 1.42 -7.31
CA VAL A 179 16.02 0.02 -6.86
C VAL A 179 16.74 -0.96 -7.79
N GLN A 180 16.72 -0.74 -9.11
CA GLN A 180 17.44 -1.58 -10.06
C GLN A 180 18.95 -1.64 -9.82
N THR A 181 19.53 -0.58 -9.25
CA THR A 181 20.98 -0.53 -8.98
C THR A 181 21.36 -1.01 -7.59
N HIS A 182 20.40 -1.05 -6.64
CA HIS A 182 20.71 -1.35 -5.22
C HIS A 182 20.06 -2.64 -4.70
N VAL A 183 19.24 -3.29 -5.51
CA VAL A 183 18.53 -4.51 -5.11
C VAL A 183 18.97 -5.69 -6.00
N PRO A 184 19.25 -6.86 -5.43
CA PRO A 184 19.57 -8.07 -6.19
C PRO A 184 18.46 -8.42 -7.17
N ASN A 185 18.83 -9.02 -8.32
CA ASN A 185 17.92 -9.30 -9.43
C ASN A 185 16.76 -10.25 -9.08
N ASP A 186 16.93 -11.11 -8.11
CA ASP A 186 15.91 -12.04 -7.59
C ASP A 186 14.77 -11.35 -6.84
N VAL A 187 15.06 -10.21 -6.21
CA VAL A 187 14.09 -9.39 -5.43
C VAL A 187 13.55 -8.22 -6.24
N LEU A 188 14.26 -7.83 -7.30
CA LEU A 188 13.94 -6.70 -8.16
C LEU A 188 12.50 -6.68 -8.70
N PRO A 189 11.91 -7.81 -9.19
CA PRO A 189 10.54 -7.80 -9.69
C PRO A 189 9.51 -7.33 -8.67
N ILE A 190 9.73 -7.63 -7.39
CA ILE A 190 8.82 -7.27 -6.30
C ILE A 190 8.93 -5.79 -5.97
N PHE A 191 10.17 -5.25 -5.91
CA PHE A 191 10.38 -3.82 -5.72
C PHE A 191 9.83 -3.00 -6.91
N LEU A 192 9.98 -3.48 -8.14
CA LEU A 192 9.42 -2.83 -9.32
C LEU A 192 7.90 -2.88 -9.32
N LEU A 193 7.31 -3.96 -8.86
CA LEU A 193 5.87 -4.07 -8.67
C LEU A 193 5.39 -3.05 -7.63
N VAL A 194 6.10 -2.93 -6.50
CA VAL A 194 5.83 -1.91 -5.47
C VAL A 194 5.80 -0.49 -6.03
N LEU A 195 6.73 -0.18 -6.92
CA LEU A 195 6.90 1.17 -7.48
C LEU A 195 6.03 1.46 -8.71
N THR A 196 5.62 0.42 -9.47
CA THR A 196 4.96 0.59 -10.79
C THR A 196 3.48 0.93 -10.68
N PHE A 197 2.82 0.56 -9.59
CA PHE A 197 1.37 0.68 -9.44
C PHE A 197 0.90 1.95 -8.74
N HIS A 198 1.67 3.03 -8.87
CA HIS A 198 1.31 4.39 -8.45
C HIS A 198 0.54 5.17 -9.53
N LYS A 199 -0.18 4.47 -10.41
CA LYS A 199 -1.08 5.14 -11.37
C LYS A 199 -2.47 5.27 -10.82
#